data_6c1bfa0a9536821d89d0175a266cb344
#
_entry.id   6c1bfa0a9536821d89d0175a266cb344
#
_cell.length_a   1.000
_cell.length_b   1.000
_cell.length_c   1.000
_cell.angle_alpha   90.00
_cell.angle_beta   90.00
_cell.angle_gamma   90.00
#
_symmetry.space_group_name_H-M   'P 1'
#
loop_
_entity.id
_entity.type
_entity.pdbx_description
1 polymer ?
#
loop_
_entity_poly.entity_id
_entity_poly.type
_entity_poly.pdbx_seq_one_letter_code
_entity_poly.pdbx_strand_id
1 'polypeptide(L)'
;MDEIVEQARKFAYQRHGFARRKHEDALHTEHLERVVALLRDYGYDAPAILAAAYLHDAVEKASVGLAEIAESFGPDIGEIVFWLTDAPGEADPFQKVVSAWRLSRAPLAAKVIKLADLIDNTRTILAHDPAYAETYLAKKALILSHMARVEGDALTRLPLYAEARAGLGAEAPSRA
;
A
#
# COMPACT_ATOMS: atom_id res chain seq x y z
N MET A 1 10.25 5.88 19.14
CA MET A 1 9.83 4.99 18.02
C MET A 1 10.00 3.58 18.51
N ASP A 2 8.98 2.73 18.35
CA ASP A 2 9.08 1.34 18.81
C ASP A 2 10.20 0.60 18.07
N GLU A 3 10.92 -0.23 18.81
CA GLU A 3 12.13 -0.92 18.30
C GLU A 3 11.83 -1.73 17.03
N ILE A 4 10.69 -2.43 16.98
CA ILE A 4 10.29 -3.26 15.83
C ILE A 4 10.02 -2.40 14.59
N VAL A 5 9.48 -1.20 14.73
CA VAL A 5 9.20 -0.27 13.62
C VAL A 5 10.52 0.23 13.03
N GLU A 6 11.49 0.59 13.89
CA GLU A 6 12.80 1.03 13.42
C GLU A 6 13.60 -0.11 12.77
N GLN A 7 13.47 -1.34 13.28
CA GLN A 7 14.06 -2.53 12.64
C GLN A 7 13.44 -2.78 11.25
N ALA A 8 12.12 -2.71 11.12
CA ALA A 8 11.43 -2.85 9.83
C ALA A 8 11.83 -1.75 8.84
N ARG A 9 11.93 -0.51 9.31
CA ARG A 9 12.40 0.62 8.51
C ARG A 9 13.82 0.38 7.97
N LYS A 10 14.78 0.03 8.83
CA LYS A 10 16.16 -0.27 8.43
C LYS A 10 16.24 -1.43 7.45
N PHE A 11 15.49 -2.50 7.71
CA PHE A 11 15.41 -3.65 6.83
C PHE A 11 14.90 -3.25 5.44
N ALA A 12 13.78 -2.53 5.37
CA ALA A 12 13.23 -2.05 4.10
C ALA A 12 14.24 -1.17 3.34
N TYR A 13 14.94 -0.26 4.03
CA TYR A 13 15.96 0.59 3.43
C TYR A 13 17.13 -0.21 2.85
N GLN A 14 17.61 -1.22 3.59
CA GLN A 14 18.68 -2.10 3.11
C GLN A 14 18.25 -2.91 1.89
N ARG A 15 17.01 -3.41 1.88
CA ARG A 15 16.50 -4.27 0.81
C ARG A 15 16.14 -3.50 -0.47
N HIS A 16 15.54 -2.34 -0.34
CA HIS A 16 15.24 -1.48 -1.49
C HIS A 16 16.47 -0.72 -2.01
N GLY A 17 17.45 -0.44 -1.15
CA GLY A 17 18.67 0.27 -1.53
C GLY A 17 18.32 1.61 -2.20
N PHE A 18 18.87 1.81 -3.41
CA PHE A 18 18.64 3.00 -4.23
C PHE A 18 17.54 2.81 -5.30
N ALA A 19 16.67 1.80 -5.14
CA ALA A 19 15.58 1.58 -6.09
C ALA A 19 14.71 2.83 -6.20
N ARG A 20 14.41 3.23 -7.44
CA ARG A 20 13.54 4.38 -7.74
C ARG A 20 12.12 3.95 -8.01
N ARG A 21 11.21 4.87 -7.77
CA ARG A 21 9.80 4.74 -8.12
C ARG A 21 9.62 4.75 -9.64
N LYS A 22 8.61 4.02 -10.12
CA LYS A 22 8.32 3.93 -11.56
C LYS A 22 7.73 5.24 -12.13
N HIS A 23 6.93 5.93 -11.35
CA HIS A 23 6.10 7.06 -11.80
C HIS A 23 6.53 8.41 -11.20
N GLU A 24 7.66 8.47 -10.49
CA GLU A 24 8.23 9.70 -9.92
C GLU A 24 9.76 9.58 -9.80
N ASP A 25 10.47 10.70 -9.84
CA ASP A 25 11.92 10.71 -9.62
C ASP A 25 12.26 10.77 -8.13
N ALA A 26 11.83 9.75 -7.37
CA ALA A 26 12.08 9.61 -5.95
C ALA A 26 12.56 8.20 -5.60
N LEU A 27 13.21 8.04 -4.45
CA LEU A 27 13.57 6.72 -3.94
C LEU A 27 12.32 5.96 -3.46
N HIS A 28 12.35 4.64 -3.59
CA HIS A 28 11.24 3.81 -3.11
C HIS A 28 11.03 3.96 -1.59
N THR A 29 12.11 4.16 -0.84
CA THR A 29 12.07 4.42 0.60
C THR A 29 11.29 5.68 0.99
N GLU A 30 11.27 6.70 0.14
CA GLU A 30 10.47 7.91 0.38
C GLU A 30 8.96 7.63 0.34
N HIS A 31 8.52 6.73 -0.56
CA HIS A 31 7.14 6.24 -0.57
C HIS A 31 6.78 5.53 0.75
N LEU A 32 7.65 4.64 1.24
CA LEU A 32 7.41 3.94 2.50
C LEU A 32 7.25 4.92 3.67
N GLU A 33 8.07 5.97 3.72
CA GLU A 33 7.94 7.03 4.74
C GLU A 33 6.61 7.78 4.61
N ARG A 34 6.18 8.13 3.39
CA ARG A 34 4.91 8.82 3.18
C ARG A 34 3.70 7.96 3.58
N VAL A 35 3.75 6.65 3.28
CA VAL A 35 2.69 5.70 3.70
C VAL A 35 2.61 5.61 5.22
N VAL A 36 3.76 5.48 5.89
CA VAL A 36 3.82 5.44 7.37
C VAL A 36 3.36 6.76 7.99
N ALA A 37 3.74 7.91 7.42
CA ALA A 37 3.28 9.22 7.87
C ALA A 37 1.75 9.35 7.75
N LEU A 38 1.16 8.96 6.60
CA LEU A 38 -0.29 8.92 6.42
C LEU A 38 -0.99 8.08 7.48
N LEU A 39 -0.48 6.89 7.77
CA LEU A 39 -1.07 6.02 8.80
C LEU A 39 -1.09 6.72 10.17
N ARG A 40 0.01 7.38 10.55
CA ARG A 40 0.10 8.12 11.81
C ARG A 40 -0.85 9.31 11.85
N ASP A 41 -0.93 10.07 10.77
CA ASP A 41 -1.83 11.24 10.65
C ASP A 41 -3.30 10.85 10.87
N TYR A 42 -3.64 9.58 10.56
CA TYR A 42 -4.97 9.00 10.79
C TYR A 42 -5.08 8.17 12.08
N GLY A 43 -4.06 8.21 12.96
CA GLY A 43 -4.08 7.55 14.27
C GLY A 43 -3.82 6.05 14.26
N TYR A 44 -3.22 5.50 13.20
CA TYR A 44 -2.82 4.09 13.11
C TYR A 44 -1.38 3.91 13.61
N ASP A 45 -1.18 4.03 14.92
CA ASP A 45 0.16 4.01 15.55
C ASP A 45 0.59 2.63 16.07
N ALA A 46 -0.22 1.58 15.89
CA ALA A 46 0.12 0.24 16.35
C ALA A 46 1.44 -0.24 15.69
N PRO A 47 2.43 -0.72 16.50
CA PRO A 47 3.76 -1.07 15.98
C PRO A 47 3.73 -2.10 14.85
N ALA A 48 2.83 -3.09 14.93
CA ALA A 48 2.68 -4.11 13.88
C ALA A 48 2.19 -3.51 12.55
N ILE A 49 1.30 -2.51 12.59
CA ILE A 49 0.80 -1.82 11.39
C ILE A 49 1.93 -1.01 10.76
N LEU A 50 2.66 -0.22 11.54
CA LEU A 50 3.74 0.63 11.02
C LEU A 50 4.92 -0.19 10.49
N ALA A 51 5.29 -1.29 11.18
CA ALA A 51 6.32 -2.20 10.71
C ALA A 51 5.90 -2.88 9.40
N ALA A 52 4.68 -3.41 9.32
CA ALA A 52 4.15 -3.99 8.09
C ALA A 52 4.05 -2.96 6.94
N ALA A 53 3.77 -1.69 7.24
CA ALA A 53 3.76 -0.62 6.26
C ALA A 53 5.15 -0.36 5.65
N TYR A 54 6.23 -0.41 6.45
CA TYR A 54 7.59 -0.36 5.89
C TYR A 54 7.93 -1.58 5.03
N LEU A 55 7.32 -2.73 5.29
CA LEU A 55 7.63 -4.01 4.62
C LEU A 55 6.68 -4.36 3.47
N HIS A 56 5.61 -3.58 3.22
CA HIS A 56 4.51 -3.97 2.35
C HIS A 56 4.94 -4.27 0.91
N ASP A 57 5.95 -3.59 0.41
CA ASP A 57 6.49 -3.74 -0.95
C ASP A 57 7.76 -4.63 -1.00
N ALA A 58 8.25 -5.14 0.15
CA ALA A 58 9.53 -5.84 0.22
C ALA A 58 9.54 -7.14 -0.61
N VAL A 59 8.42 -7.87 -0.63
CA VAL A 59 8.30 -9.11 -1.38
C VAL A 59 8.27 -8.85 -2.89
N GLU A 60 7.49 -7.87 -3.34
CA GLU A 60 7.28 -7.59 -4.76
C GLU A 60 8.43 -6.80 -5.39
N LYS A 61 9.00 -5.87 -4.64
CA LYS A 61 9.96 -4.88 -5.17
C LYS A 61 11.42 -5.13 -4.76
N ALA A 62 11.64 -5.90 -3.69
CA ALA A 62 12.98 -6.13 -3.14
C ALA A 62 13.36 -7.62 -3.04
N SER A 63 12.54 -8.50 -3.63
CA SER A 63 12.79 -9.96 -3.68
C SER A 63 12.99 -10.60 -2.31
N VAL A 64 12.31 -10.09 -1.27
CA VAL A 64 12.33 -10.66 0.08
C VAL A 64 11.31 -11.78 0.17
N GLY A 65 11.66 -12.89 0.83
CA GLY A 65 10.74 -14.00 1.07
C GLY A 65 9.75 -13.67 2.21
N LEU A 66 8.47 -14.07 2.08
CA LEU A 66 7.50 -13.95 3.17
C LEU A 66 7.94 -14.69 4.44
N ALA A 67 8.60 -15.85 4.28
CA ALA A 67 9.16 -16.59 5.41
C ALA A 67 10.23 -15.77 6.15
N GLU A 68 11.12 -15.10 5.44
CA GLU A 68 12.14 -14.24 6.01
C GLU A 68 11.52 -13.08 6.81
N ILE A 69 10.42 -12.49 6.31
CA ILE A 69 9.69 -11.45 7.04
C ILE A 69 9.08 -12.00 8.33
N ALA A 70 8.41 -13.16 8.27
CA ALA A 70 7.80 -13.79 9.44
C ALA A 70 8.83 -14.23 10.48
N GLU A 71 9.99 -14.71 10.06
CA GLU A 71 11.11 -15.07 10.94
C GLU A 71 11.74 -13.83 11.60
N SER A 72 11.88 -12.73 10.88
CA SER A 72 12.55 -11.50 11.36
C SER A 72 11.65 -10.62 12.21
N PHE A 73 10.34 -10.57 11.91
CA PHE A 73 9.40 -9.59 12.48
C PHE A 73 8.21 -10.23 13.20
N GLY A 74 8.12 -11.54 13.21
CA GLY A 74 7.04 -12.30 13.81
C GLY A 74 5.87 -12.60 12.86
N PRO A 75 5.05 -13.62 13.24
CA PRO A 75 3.99 -14.13 12.37
C PRO A 75 2.89 -13.09 12.09
N ASP A 76 2.56 -12.23 13.03
CA ASP A 76 1.50 -11.22 12.87
C ASP A 76 1.85 -10.19 11.80
N ILE A 77 3.10 -9.69 11.80
CA ILE A 77 3.60 -8.76 10.77
C ILE A 77 3.72 -9.49 9.44
N GLY A 78 4.24 -10.74 9.45
CA GLY A 78 4.32 -11.58 8.27
C GLY A 78 2.95 -11.82 7.61
N GLU A 79 1.91 -12.06 8.41
CA GLU A 79 0.53 -12.21 7.91
C GLU A 79 0.01 -10.92 7.24
N ILE A 80 0.22 -9.76 7.87
CA ILE A 80 -0.20 -8.48 7.28
C ILE A 80 0.48 -8.28 5.93
N VAL A 81 1.80 -8.49 5.84
CA VAL A 81 2.56 -8.36 4.59
C VAL A 81 2.12 -9.38 3.54
N PHE A 82 1.84 -10.63 3.93
CA PHE A 82 1.27 -11.64 3.05
C PHE A 82 0.00 -11.14 2.36
N TRP A 83 -0.93 -10.53 3.08
CA TRP A 83 -2.17 -10.00 2.50
C TRP A 83 -1.96 -8.80 1.58
N LEU A 84 -0.89 -8.03 1.77
CA LEU A 84 -0.53 -6.86 0.96
C LEU A 84 0.22 -7.25 -0.32
N THR A 85 0.88 -8.42 -0.33
CA THR A 85 1.64 -8.92 -1.48
C THR A 85 0.70 -9.42 -2.58
N ASP A 86 0.79 -8.86 -3.78
CA ASP A 86 0.01 -9.31 -4.94
C ASP A 86 0.46 -10.71 -5.41
N ALA A 87 -0.47 -11.46 -5.99
CA ALA A 87 -0.15 -12.77 -6.57
C ALA A 87 0.73 -12.60 -7.81
N PRO A 88 1.67 -13.52 -8.09
CA PRO A 88 2.49 -13.50 -9.31
C PRO A 88 1.61 -13.45 -10.57
N GLY A 89 1.97 -12.61 -11.57
CA GLY A 89 1.23 -12.53 -12.84
C GLY A 89 0.37 -11.27 -13.02
N GLU A 90 0.66 -10.19 -12.31
CA GLU A 90 -0.13 -8.92 -12.29
C GLU A 90 -0.46 -8.28 -13.66
N ALA A 91 0.18 -8.67 -14.75
CA ALA A 91 -0.10 -8.15 -16.09
C ALA A 91 -1.47 -8.61 -16.64
N ASP A 92 -2.00 -9.73 -16.13
CA ASP A 92 -3.29 -10.28 -16.55
C ASP A 92 -4.46 -9.53 -15.86
N PRO A 93 -5.45 -9.02 -16.59
CA PRO A 93 -6.67 -8.42 -16.01
C PRO A 93 -7.38 -9.32 -14.99
N PHE A 94 -7.35 -10.64 -15.19
CA PHE A 94 -7.93 -11.61 -14.25
C PHE A 94 -7.20 -11.61 -12.91
N GLN A 95 -5.88 -11.52 -12.91
CA GLN A 95 -5.08 -11.47 -11.68
C GLN A 95 -5.37 -10.21 -10.86
N LYS A 96 -5.65 -9.07 -11.52
CA LYS A 96 -6.06 -7.84 -10.81
C LYS A 96 -7.37 -8.03 -10.04
N VAL A 97 -8.34 -8.74 -10.60
CA VAL A 97 -9.60 -9.07 -9.91
C VAL A 97 -9.35 -10.02 -8.75
N VAL A 98 -8.50 -11.03 -8.94
CA VAL A 98 -8.13 -11.99 -7.89
C VAL A 98 -7.43 -11.28 -6.73
N SER A 99 -6.47 -10.39 -7.01
CA SER A 99 -5.77 -9.60 -5.99
C SER A 99 -6.73 -8.70 -5.21
N ALA A 100 -7.64 -7.99 -5.90
CA ALA A 100 -8.65 -7.15 -5.25
C ALA A 100 -9.63 -7.99 -4.37
N TRP A 101 -10.06 -9.15 -4.85
CA TRP A 101 -10.90 -10.07 -4.11
C TRP A 101 -10.18 -10.63 -2.87
N ARG A 102 -8.92 -11.05 -3.01
CA ARG A 102 -8.10 -11.54 -1.91
C ARG A 102 -7.91 -10.46 -0.84
N LEU A 103 -7.50 -9.25 -1.24
CA LEU A 103 -7.31 -8.13 -0.34
C LEU A 103 -8.60 -7.73 0.39
N SER A 104 -9.78 -7.89 -0.24
CA SER A 104 -11.05 -7.62 0.42
C SER A 104 -11.31 -8.50 1.64
N ARG A 105 -10.65 -9.66 1.73
CA ARG A 105 -10.74 -10.61 2.86
C ARG A 105 -9.60 -10.45 3.88
N ALA A 106 -8.65 -9.58 3.60
CA ALA A 106 -7.54 -9.30 4.48
C ALA A 106 -8.01 -8.71 5.83
N PRO A 107 -7.24 -8.85 6.91
CA PRO A 107 -7.52 -8.17 8.16
C PRO A 107 -7.51 -6.65 7.97
N LEU A 108 -8.21 -5.93 8.86
CA LEU A 108 -8.33 -4.46 8.79
C LEU A 108 -6.97 -3.76 8.77
N ALA A 109 -5.99 -4.30 9.50
CA ALA A 109 -4.61 -3.81 9.52
C ALA A 109 -4.00 -3.75 8.11
N ALA A 110 -4.15 -4.80 7.30
CA ALA A 110 -3.67 -4.78 5.92
C ALA A 110 -4.47 -3.80 5.04
N LYS A 111 -5.78 -3.70 5.24
CA LYS A 111 -6.63 -2.77 4.49
C LYS A 111 -6.27 -1.31 4.72
N VAL A 112 -6.00 -0.90 5.97
CA VAL A 112 -5.61 0.49 6.25
C VAL A 112 -4.24 0.83 5.66
N ILE A 113 -3.29 -0.10 5.68
CA ILE A 113 -2.02 0.09 4.98
C ILE A 113 -2.25 0.24 3.47
N LYS A 114 -3.09 -0.62 2.88
CA LYS A 114 -3.41 -0.50 1.45
C LYS A 114 -4.12 0.80 1.10
N LEU A 115 -4.96 1.34 1.97
CA LEU A 115 -5.57 2.66 1.77
C LEU A 115 -4.51 3.76 1.72
N ALA A 116 -3.56 3.77 2.65
CA ALA A 116 -2.46 4.74 2.68
C ALA A 116 -1.56 4.62 1.43
N ASP A 117 -1.21 3.40 1.01
CA ASP A 117 -0.50 3.12 -0.24
C ASP A 117 -1.26 3.67 -1.46
N LEU A 118 -2.56 3.41 -1.56
CA LEU A 118 -3.40 3.91 -2.66
C LEU A 118 -3.49 5.43 -2.68
N ILE A 119 -3.49 6.10 -1.54
CA ILE A 119 -3.50 7.58 -1.44
C ILE A 119 -2.17 8.12 -1.96
N ASP A 120 -1.03 7.63 -1.46
CA ASP A 120 0.29 8.10 -1.89
C ASP A 120 0.51 7.86 -3.39
N ASN A 121 0.21 6.67 -3.87
CA ASN A 121 0.31 6.35 -5.29
C ASN A 121 -0.60 7.23 -6.16
N THR A 122 -1.81 7.56 -5.70
CA THR A 122 -2.72 8.45 -6.45
C THR A 122 -2.12 9.84 -6.59
N ARG A 123 -1.64 10.42 -5.49
CA ARG A 123 -1.00 11.75 -5.47
C ARG A 123 0.19 11.78 -6.42
N THR A 124 1.04 10.76 -6.35
CA THR A 124 2.23 10.62 -7.18
C THR A 124 1.89 10.50 -8.67
N ILE A 125 0.98 9.59 -9.03
CA ILE A 125 0.64 9.33 -10.45
C ILE A 125 -0.05 10.53 -11.08
N LEU A 126 -0.98 11.18 -10.38
CA LEU A 126 -1.63 12.38 -10.88
C LEU A 126 -0.65 13.53 -11.12
N ALA A 127 0.37 13.67 -10.27
CA ALA A 127 1.36 14.74 -10.38
C ALA A 127 2.42 14.47 -11.45
N HIS A 128 2.87 13.23 -11.60
CA HIS A 128 4.09 12.91 -12.37
C HIS A 128 3.85 12.04 -13.60
N ASP A 129 2.76 11.26 -13.65
CA ASP A 129 2.41 10.39 -14.79
C ASP A 129 0.91 10.43 -15.10
N PRO A 130 0.37 11.58 -15.53
CA PRO A 130 -1.06 11.72 -15.83
C PRO A 130 -1.52 10.82 -16.98
N ALA A 131 -0.63 10.37 -17.85
CA ALA A 131 -0.97 9.44 -18.93
C ALA A 131 -1.35 8.05 -18.42
N TYR A 132 -0.81 7.64 -17.25
CA TYR A 132 -1.13 6.37 -16.60
C TYR A 132 -2.32 6.48 -15.62
N ALA A 133 -2.75 7.70 -15.30
CA ALA A 133 -3.72 7.98 -14.24
C ALA A 133 -5.05 7.21 -14.42
N GLU A 134 -5.62 7.22 -15.62
CA GLU A 134 -6.90 6.53 -15.90
C GLU A 134 -6.82 5.02 -15.58
N THR A 135 -5.76 4.35 -16.07
CA THR A 135 -5.52 2.93 -15.81
C THR A 135 -5.36 2.65 -14.33
N TYR A 136 -4.63 3.50 -13.62
CA TYR A 136 -4.40 3.35 -12.18
C TYR A 136 -5.69 3.57 -11.38
N LEU A 137 -6.46 4.62 -11.68
CA LEU A 137 -7.70 4.95 -10.98
C LEU A 137 -8.75 3.86 -11.17
N ALA A 138 -8.83 3.22 -12.35
CA ALA A 138 -9.70 2.07 -12.57
C ALA A 138 -9.32 0.88 -11.66
N LYS A 139 -8.02 0.54 -11.53
CA LYS A 139 -7.53 -0.49 -10.59
C LYS A 139 -7.88 -0.12 -9.15
N LYS A 140 -7.64 1.12 -8.76
CA LYS A 140 -7.94 1.64 -7.42
C LYS A 140 -9.44 1.53 -7.09
N ALA A 141 -10.31 1.92 -8.01
CA ALA A 141 -11.77 1.83 -7.85
C ALA A 141 -12.21 0.38 -7.61
N LEU A 142 -11.66 -0.59 -8.35
CA LEU A 142 -11.93 -2.01 -8.19
C LEU A 142 -11.55 -2.48 -6.77
N ILE A 143 -10.35 -2.15 -6.30
CA ILE A 143 -9.86 -2.52 -4.96
C ILE A 143 -10.78 -1.95 -3.88
N LEU A 144 -11.06 -0.64 -3.92
CA LEU A 144 -11.91 0.03 -2.93
C LEU A 144 -13.33 -0.55 -2.90
N SER A 145 -13.91 -0.86 -4.08
CA SER A 145 -15.26 -1.44 -4.16
C SER A 145 -15.33 -2.85 -3.56
N HIS A 146 -14.31 -3.69 -3.79
CA HIS A 146 -14.26 -5.03 -3.21
C HIS A 146 -14.07 -5.00 -1.70
N MET A 147 -13.17 -4.15 -1.20
CA MET A 147 -12.96 -3.98 0.24
C MET A 147 -14.24 -3.48 0.94
N ALA A 148 -14.92 -2.48 0.37
CA ALA A 148 -16.16 -1.93 0.93
C ALA A 148 -17.30 -2.94 0.93
N ARG A 149 -17.41 -3.78 -0.10
CA ARG A 149 -18.44 -4.82 -0.17
C ARG A 149 -18.31 -5.87 0.94
N VAL A 150 -17.09 -6.21 1.32
CA VAL A 150 -16.84 -7.23 2.36
C VAL A 150 -16.92 -6.63 3.75
N GLU A 151 -16.27 -5.47 3.97
CA GLU A 151 -16.14 -4.87 5.31
C GLU A 151 -17.31 -3.96 5.70
N GLY A 152 -18.06 -3.46 4.71
CA GLY A 152 -19.20 -2.58 4.96
C GLY A 152 -18.81 -1.31 5.71
N ASP A 153 -19.64 -0.95 6.69
CA ASP A 153 -19.49 0.26 7.49
C ASP A 153 -18.18 0.32 8.29
N ALA A 154 -17.62 -0.82 8.68
CA ALA A 154 -16.36 -0.87 9.42
C ALA A 154 -15.19 -0.24 8.64
N LEU A 155 -15.21 -0.33 7.31
CA LEU A 155 -14.23 0.30 6.44
C LEU A 155 -14.69 1.67 5.92
N THR A 156 -15.95 1.74 5.44
CA THR A 156 -16.42 2.92 4.69
C THR A 156 -16.59 4.17 5.55
N ARG A 157 -16.68 4.02 6.87
CA ARG A 157 -16.72 5.13 7.83
C ARG A 157 -15.34 5.64 8.23
N LEU A 158 -14.26 4.97 7.83
CA LEU A 158 -12.89 5.43 8.16
C LEU A 158 -12.57 6.70 7.36
N PRO A 159 -12.03 7.76 8.01
CA PRO A 159 -11.57 8.95 7.31
C PRO A 159 -10.53 8.63 6.23
N LEU A 160 -9.63 7.69 6.49
CA LEU A 160 -8.63 7.22 5.51
C LEU A 160 -9.28 6.61 4.26
N TYR A 161 -10.41 5.88 4.40
CA TYR A 161 -11.16 5.35 3.26
C TYR A 161 -11.82 6.50 2.46
N ALA A 162 -12.39 7.49 3.15
CA ALA A 162 -12.98 8.65 2.50
C ALA A 162 -11.95 9.41 1.65
N GLU A 163 -10.73 9.61 2.16
CA GLU A 163 -9.65 10.24 1.40
C GLU A 163 -9.20 9.38 0.22
N ALA A 164 -8.99 8.07 0.42
CA ALA A 164 -8.65 7.18 -0.68
C ALA A 164 -9.69 7.23 -1.80
N ARG A 165 -10.96 7.33 -1.44
CA ARG A 165 -12.07 7.42 -2.38
C ARG A 165 -12.18 8.77 -3.09
N ALA A 166 -11.92 9.86 -2.39
CA ALA A 166 -11.91 11.22 -2.96
C ALA A 166 -10.91 11.35 -4.11
N GLY A 167 -9.76 10.69 -4.01
CA GLY A 167 -8.77 10.63 -5.08
C GLY A 167 -9.24 9.97 -6.38
N LEU A 168 -10.40 9.28 -6.42
CA LEU A 168 -10.96 8.74 -7.66
C LEU A 168 -11.59 9.82 -8.55
N GLY A 169 -12.04 10.95 -7.96
CA GLY A 169 -12.62 12.09 -8.68
C GLY A 169 -11.61 13.20 -8.96
N ALA A 170 -10.33 13.03 -8.60
CA ALA A 170 -9.29 14.02 -8.86
C ALA A 170 -8.87 13.94 -10.34
N GLU A 171 -9.07 15.03 -11.06
CA GLU A 171 -8.54 15.18 -12.42
C GLU A 171 -7.03 15.44 -12.36
N ALA A 172 -6.28 14.87 -13.33
CA ALA A 172 -4.90 15.25 -13.51
C ALA A 172 -4.80 16.77 -13.78
N PRO A 173 -3.82 17.48 -13.18
CA PRO A 173 -3.67 18.91 -13.43
C PRO A 173 -3.51 19.16 -14.91
N SER A 174 -4.36 20.02 -15.46
CA SER A 174 -4.28 20.46 -16.85
C SER A 174 -2.89 21.03 -17.11
N ARG A 175 -2.17 20.45 -18.08
CA ARG A 175 -0.89 21.05 -18.51
C ARG A 175 -1.20 22.40 -19.16
N ALA A 176 -0.79 23.49 -18.51
CA ALA A 176 -0.74 24.82 -19.10
C ALA A 176 0.43 24.90 -20.11
#